data_64c532108ca44e1b467cae12daa81086
#
_entry.id   64c532108ca44e1b467cae12daa81086
#
_cell.length_a   1.000
_cell.length_b   1.000
_cell.length_c   1.000
_cell.angle_alpha   90.00
_cell.angle_beta   90.00
_cell.angle_gamma   90.00
#
_symmetry.space_group_name_H-M   'P 1'
#
loop_
_entity.id
_entity.type
_entity.pdbx_description
1 polymer ?
#
loop_
_entity_poly.entity_id
_entity_poly.type
_entity_poly.pdbx_seq_one_letter_code
_entity_poly.pdbx_strand_id
1 'polypeptide(L)'
;MTALIRKTFAVPPLGCNCSIIGDPITKQAVVIDPGGAPERILREVQQLGCTVSHILHTHAHLDHFLASSEIKKATGAVICLHQDDLQLWNNLELQCRVFGVSYVPALPPDQWLTDEEKVMLGQVPIVALHTPGHTPGSISFYLPNDKLVLAGDTLFRGSIGRTDLWGGDYEAIEESIRERLYTLDDSTLVITGHGPETEIGIEKEMNQFVRA
;
A
#
# COMPACT_ATOMS: atom_id res chain seq x y z
N MET A 1 24.82 6.66 2.30
CA MET A 1 23.81 6.30 1.26
C MET A 1 23.00 7.54 0.96
N THR A 2 22.61 7.75 -0.29
CA THR A 2 21.72 8.87 -0.66
C THR A 2 20.32 8.55 -0.15
N ALA A 3 19.66 9.52 0.50
CA ALA A 3 18.34 9.31 1.07
C ALA A 3 17.30 8.94 0.01
N LEU A 4 16.42 8.01 0.34
CA LEU A 4 15.29 7.60 -0.49
C LEU A 4 14.41 8.82 -0.86
N ILE A 5 13.95 8.90 -2.11
CA ILE A 5 12.92 9.85 -2.48
C ILE A 5 11.59 9.33 -1.94
N ARG A 6 10.93 10.11 -1.06
CA ARG A 6 9.65 9.71 -0.46
C ARG A 6 8.69 10.89 -0.43
N LYS A 7 7.45 10.64 -0.87
CA LYS A 7 6.34 11.56 -0.69
C LYS A 7 5.05 10.78 -0.44
N THR A 8 4.39 11.06 0.68
CA THR A 8 3.10 10.49 1.05
C THR A 8 2.09 11.60 1.21
N PHE A 9 0.87 11.41 0.71
CA PHE A 9 -0.22 12.37 0.84
C PHE A 9 -1.59 11.70 0.67
N ALA A 10 -2.57 12.21 1.39
CA ALA A 10 -3.92 11.71 1.29
C ALA A 10 -4.56 12.04 -0.07
N VAL A 11 -5.28 11.06 -0.64
CA VAL A 11 -6.04 11.18 -1.90
C VAL A 11 -7.53 10.87 -1.68
N PRO A 12 -8.45 11.47 -2.47
CA PRO A 12 -9.85 11.07 -2.43
C PRO A 12 -10.03 9.63 -2.96
N PRO A 13 -11.21 8.98 -2.75
CA PRO A 13 -12.42 9.55 -2.10
C PRO A 13 -12.40 9.45 -0.57
N LEU A 14 -11.69 8.49 0.04
CA LEU A 14 -11.75 8.20 1.47
C LEU A 14 -10.50 8.68 2.24
N GLY A 15 -9.57 9.38 1.59
CA GLY A 15 -8.39 9.92 2.25
C GLY A 15 -7.25 8.90 2.41
N CYS A 16 -7.18 7.91 1.51
CA CYS A 16 -6.08 6.96 1.48
C CYS A 16 -4.72 7.65 1.30
N ASN A 17 -3.71 7.20 2.01
CA ASN A 17 -2.33 7.66 1.91
C ASN A 17 -1.65 7.04 0.68
N CYS A 18 -1.69 7.76 -0.43
CA CYS A 18 -0.90 7.40 -1.61
C CYS A 18 0.57 7.78 -1.39
N SER A 19 1.48 6.84 -1.65
CA SER A 19 2.92 7.04 -1.50
C SER A 19 3.66 6.92 -2.82
N ILE A 20 4.62 7.83 -3.03
CA ILE A 20 5.61 7.77 -4.11
C ILE A 20 6.95 7.49 -3.46
N ILE A 21 7.56 6.37 -3.83
CA ILE A 21 8.88 5.94 -3.37
C ILE A 21 9.81 5.88 -4.57
N GLY A 22 10.94 6.57 -4.52
CA GLY A 22 11.87 6.66 -5.64
C GLY A 22 13.33 6.40 -5.25
N ASP A 23 14.05 5.70 -6.12
CA ASP A 23 15.50 5.55 -6.01
C ASP A 23 16.18 6.87 -6.43
N PRO A 24 16.97 7.50 -5.55
CA PRO A 24 17.60 8.79 -5.84
C PRO A 24 18.65 8.71 -6.96
N ILE A 25 19.18 7.52 -7.25
CA ILE A 25 20.23 7.29 -8.27
C ILE A 25 19.60 7.09 -9.65
N THR A 26 18.71 6.11 -9.78
CA THR A 26 18.11 5.74 -11.07
C THR A 26 16.91 6.61 -11.45
N LYS A 27 16.33 7.34 -10.49
CA LYS A 27 15.08 8.09 -10.63
C LYS A 27 13.87 7.23 -11.01
N GLN A 28 13.98 5.91 -10.87
CA GLN A 28 12.81 5.05 -10.92
C GLN A 28 11.98 5.23 -9.66
N ALA A 29 10.67 5.17 -9.80
CA ALA A 29 9.73 5.27 -8.68
C ALA A 29 8.66 4.19 -8.77
N VAL A 30 8.11 3.85 -7.60
CA VAL A 30 6.85 3.14 -7.48
C VAL A 30 5.79 4.08 -6.91
N VAL A 31 4.55 3.90 -7.33
CA VAL A 31 3.39 4.52 -6.70
C VAL A 31 2.65 3.43 -5.93
N ILE A 32 2.39 3.68 -4.65
CA ILE A 32 1.71 2.73 -3.77
C ILE A 32 0.35 3.30 -3.41
N ASP A 33 -0.69 2.51 -3.58
CA ASP A 33 -2.09 2.81 -3.29
C ASP A 33 -2.59 4.13 -3.92
N PRO A 34 -2.61 4.24 -5.25
CA PRO A 34 -3.18 5.41 -5.92
C PRO A 34 -4.71 5.38 -5.90
N GLY A 35 -5.29 5.72 -4.76
CA GLY A 35 -6.73 5.65 -4.53
C GLY A 35 -7.56 6.68 -5.29
N GLY A 36 -6.95 7.75 -5.80
CA GLY A 36 -7.63 8.80 -6.56
C GLY A 36 -6.71 9.94 -6.94
N ALA A 37 -7.27 11.01 -7.54
CA ALA A 37 -6.54 12.22 -7.96
C ALA A 37 -5.31 11.92 -8.86
N PRO A 38 -5.44 11.17 -9.97
CA PRO A 38 -4.32 10.72 -10.79
C PRO A 38 -3.46 11.88 -11.32
N GLU A 39 -4.06 13.01 -11.69
CA GLU A 39 -3.33 14.19 -12.17
C GLU A 39 -2.43 14.79 -11.08
N ARG A 40 -2.87 14.74 -9.81
CA ARG A 40 -2.04 15.17 -8.69
C ARG A 40 -0.86 14.24 -8.50
N ILE A 41 -1.09 12.93 -8.51
CA ILE A 41 -0.03 11.91 -8.36
C ILE A 41 1.01 12.08 -9.48
N LEU A 42 0.58 12.20 -10.73
CA LEU A 42 1.48 12.39 -11.87
C LEU A 42 2.29 13.70 -11.78
N ARG A 43 1.68 14.81 -11.33
CA ARG A 43 2.42 16.06 -11.08
C ARG A 43 3.47 15.89 -10.00
N GLU A 44 3.15 15.20 -8.91
CA GLU A 44 4.12 14.95 -7.83
C GLU A 44 5.29 14.07 -8.30
N VAL A 45 5.03 13.03 -9.07
CA VAL A 45 6.07 12.20 -9.71
C VAL A 45 6.98 13.07 -10.60
N GLN A 46 6.39 13.94 -11.41
CA GLN A 46 7.14 14.84 -12.28
C GLN A 46 8.00 15.83 -11.48
N GLN A 47 7.46 16.42 -10.40
CA GLN A 47 8.20 17.34 -9.53
C GLN A 47 9.38 16.67 -8.81
N LEU A 48 9.24 15.38 -8.47
CA LEU A 48 10.32 14.58 -7.91
C LEU A 48 11.38 14.16 -8.97
N GLY A 49 11.11 14.41 -10.24
CA GLY A 49 11.99 14.04 -11.34
C GLY A 49 12.09 12.53 -11.53
N CYS A 50 11.02 11.80 -11.23
CA CYS A 50 10.99 10.34 -11.26
C CYS A 50 10.20 9.80 -12.45
N THR A 51 10.48 8.53 -12.81
CA THR A 51 9.72 7.73 -13.77
C THR A 51 9.10 6.55 -13.06
N VAL A 52 7.78 6.36 -13.17
CA VAL A 52 7.06 5.28 -12.49
C VAL A 52 7.30 3.96 -13.24
N SER A 53 7.81 2.95 -12.53
CA SER A 53 8.00 1.59 -13.05
C SER A 53 6.87 0.65 -12.63
N HIS A 54 6.37 0.76 -11.39
CA HIS A 54 5.33 -0.11 -10.84
C HIS A 54 4.29 0.72 -10.07
N ILE A 55 3.07 0.19 -10.07
CA ILE A 55 1.96 0.62 -9.23
C ILE A 55 1.69 -0.56 -8.29
N LEU A 56 2.01 -0.39 -7.02
CA LEU A 56 1.89 -1.44 -6.01
C LEU A 56 0.62 -1.21 -5.19
N HIS A 57 -0.11 -2.26 -4.92
CA HIS A 57 -1.33 -2.20 -4.10
C HIS A 57 -1.15 -3.01 -2.84
N THR A 58 -1.39 -2.38 -1.70
CA THR A 58 -1.43 -3.07 -0.42
C THR A 58 -2.63 -4.02 -0.39
N HIS A 59 -3.76 -3.61 -0.95
CA HIS A 59 -4.97 -4.42 -1.08
C HIS A 59 -5.94 -3.81 -2.11
N ALA A 60 -7.07 -4.49 -2.37
CA ALA A 60 -8.01 -4.09 -3.42
C ALA A 60 -9.33 -3.47 -2.90
N HIS A 61 -9.29 -2.64 -1.86
CA HIS A 61 -10.40 -1.73 -1.61
C HIS A 61 -10.32 -0.52 -2.56
N LEU A 62 -11.50 -0.05 -2.98
CA LEU A 62 -11.64 0.94 -4.07
C LEU A 62 -10.74 2.17 -3.92
N ASP A 63 -10.63 2.68 -2.71
CA ASP A 63 -9.89 3.90 -2.40
C ASP A 63 -8.37 3.73 -2.37
N HIS A 64 -7.86 2.51 -2.60
CA HIS A 64 -6.45 2.20 -2.77
C HIS A 64 -6.04 2.03 -4.25
N PHE A 65 -7.01 1.91 -5.20
CA PHE A 65 -6.63 1.64 -6.60
C PHE A 65 -7.43 2.36 -7.69
N LEU A 66 -8.38 3.23 -7.36
CA LEU A 66 -9.22 3.91 -8.35
C LEU A 66 -8.44 4.66 -9.43
N ALA A 67 -7.27 5.22 -9.12
CA ALA A 67 -6.46 5.95 -10.10
C ALA A 67 -5.43 5.09 -10.85
N SER A 68 -5.32 3.80 -10.53
CA SER A 68 -4.26 2.91 -11.08
C SER A 68 -4.28 2.84 -12.60
N SER A 69 -5.47 2.75 -13.20
CA SER A 69 -5.64 2.67 -14.65
C SER A 69 -5.14 3.92 -15.38
N GLU A 70 -5.43 5.11 -14.83
CA GLU A 70 -4.99 6.38 -15.43
C GLU A 70 -3.48 6.57 -15.29
N ILE A 71 -2.91 6.22 -14.13
CA ILE A 71 -1.46 6.27 -13.94
C ILE A 71 -0.76 5.28 -14.87
N LYS A 72 -1.26 4.05 -14.99
CA LYS A 72 -0.73 3.07 -15.95
C LYS A 72 -0.77 3.59 -17.39
N LYS A 73 -1.90 4.15 -17.84
CA LYS A 73 -2.02 4.72 -19.19
C LYS A 73 -1.03 5.84 -19.45
N ALA A 74 -0.75 6.67 -18.43
CA ALA A 74 0.15 7.79 -18.54
C ALA A 74 1.65 7.40 -18.50
N THR A 75 1.99 6.31 -17.77
CA THR A 75 3.40 5.97 -17.46
C THR A 75 3.86 4.66 -18.08
N GLY A 76 2.95 3.76 -18.43
CA GLY A 76 3.27 2.39 -18.84
C GLY A 76 3.64 1.47 -17.66
N ALA A 77 3.47 1.93 -16.41
CA ALA A 77 3.85 1.18 -15.21
C ALA A 77 3.08 -0.14 -15.05
N VAL A 78 3.72 -1.12 -14.42
CA VAL A 78 3.17 -2.45 -14.13
C VAL A 78 2.25 -2.37 -12.91
N ILE A 79 1.00 -2.81 -13.02
CA ILE A 79 0.06 -2.93 -11.90
C ILE A 79 0.32 -4.24 -11.17
N CYS A 80 0.64 -4.17 -9.87
CA CYS A 80 0.92 -5.32 -9.02
C CYS A 80 -0.10 -5.44 -7.89
N LEU A 81 -0.57 -6.68 -7.64
CA LEU A 81 -1.57 -7.00 -6.62
C LEU A 81 -1.33 -8.43 -6.11
N HIS A 82 -1.72 -8.75 -4.88
CA HIS A 82 -1.81 -10.15 -4.44
C HIS A 82 -3.02 -10.85 -5.06
N GLN A 83 -2.86 -12.11 -5.47
CA GLN A 83 -3.90 -12.84 -6.21
C GLN A 83 -5.20 -13.03 -5.39
N ASP A 84 -5.10 -13.15 -4.08
CA ASP A 84 -6.26 -13.38 -3.21
C ASP A 84 -7.22 -12.18 -3.15
N ASP A 85 -6.76 -10.99 -3.57
CA ASP A 85 -7.60 -9.80 -3.69
C ASP A 85 -8.22 -9.61 -5.08
N LEU A 86 -7.99 -10.54 -6.01
CA LEU A 86 -8.56 -10.44 -7.36
C LEU A 86 -10.10 -10.35 -7.34
N GLN A 87 -10.75 -11.03 -6.40
CA GLN A 87 -12.20 -10.96 -6.28
C GLN A 87 -12.67 -9.55 -5.90
N LEU A 88 -11.98 -8.88 -4.96
CA LEU A 88 -12.28 -7.50 -4.58
C LEU A 88 -12.03 -6.55 -5.76
N TRP A 89 -10.91 -6.69 -6.45
CA TRP A 89 -10.58 -5.91 -7.65
C TRP A 89 -11.68 -6.00 -8.72
N ASN A 90 -12.14 -7.19 -9.03
CA ASN A 90 -13.18 -7.43 -10.04
C ASN A 90 -14.56 -6.94 -9.60
N ASN A 91 -14.79 -6.75 -8.30
CA ASN A 91 -16.04 -6.22 -7.74
C ASN A 91 -16.01 -4.70 -7.50
N LEU A 92 -15.12 -3.96 -8.16
CA LEU A 92 -14.99 -2.51 -8.03
C LEU A 92 -16.34 -1.77 -8.20
N GLU A 93 -17.18 -2.17 -9.17
CA GLU A 93 -18.47 -1.54 -9.39
C GLU A 93 -19.38 -1.64 -8.15
N LEU A 94 -19.41 -2.80 -7.51
CA LEU A 94 -20.18 -3.01 -6.29
C LEU A 94 -19.62 -2.17 -5.14
N GLN A 95 -18.30 -2.14 -4.97
CA GLN A 95 -17.63 -1.29 -3.98
C GLN A 95 -18.01 0.18 -4.20
N CYS A 96 -17.88 0.70 -5.43
CA CYS A 96 -18.24 2.08 -5.76
C CYS A 96 -19.72 2.38 -5.44
N ARG A 97 -20.63 1.45 -5.70
CA ARG A 97 -22.05 1.61 -5.37
C ARG A 97 -22.28 1.70 -3.86
N VAL A 98 -21.62 0.84 -3.07
CA VAL A 98 -21.77 0.81 -1.61
C VAL A 98 -21.25 2.09 -0.98
N PHE A 99 -20.13 2.62 -1.47
CA PHE A 99 -19.49 3.82 -0.92
C PHE A 99 -19.93 5.13 -1.60
N GLY A 100 -20.88 5.07 -2.56
CA GLY A 100 -21.39 6.27 -3.26
C GLY A 100 -20.36 6.96 -4.14
N VAL A 101 -19.40 6.21 -4.66
CA VAL A 101 -18.32 6.70 -5.53
C VAL A 101 -18.66 6.39 -7.00
N SER A 102 -18.29 7.29 -7.91
CA SER A 102 -18.47 7.05 -9.34
C SER A 102 -17.58 5.90 -9.82
N TYR A 103 -18.19 4.94 -10.50
CA TYR A 103 -17.50 3.79 -11.06
C TYR A 103 -16.81 4.12 -12.38
N VAL A 104 -15.54 3.72 -12.49
CA VAL A 104 -14.78 3.66 -13.74
C VAL A 104 -14.11 2.28 -13.78
N PRO A 105 -14.21 1.54 -14.91
CA PRO A 105 -13.58 0.23 -15.01
C PRO A 105 -12.07 0.29 -14.79
N ALA A 106 -11.56 -0.57 -13.93
CA ALA A 106 -10.12 -0.71 -13.71
C ALA A 106 -9.49 -1.64 -14.76
N LEU A 107 -8.25 -1.34 -15.17
CA LEU A 107 -7.42 -2.29 -15.92
C LEU A 107 -7.05 -3.45 -15.00
N PRO A 108 -6.90 -4.68 -15.54
CA PRO A 108 -6.49 -5.82 -14.71
C PRO A 108 -5.06 -5.62 -14.19
N PRO A 109 -4.71 -6.25 -13.05
CA PRO A 109 -3.32 -6.38 -12.63
C PRO A 109 -2.47 -7.09 -13.70
N ASP A 110 -1.22 -6.66 -13.84
CA ASP A 110 -0.25 -7.27 -14.78
C ASP A 110 0.59 -8.35 -14.11
N GLN A 111 0.84 -8.18 -12.81
CA GLN A 111 1.72 -9.07 -12.04
C GLN A 111 1.10 -9.38 -10.69
N TRP A 112 1.19 -10.66 -10.32
CA TRP A 112 0.83 -11.13 -9.00
C TRP A 112 2.03 -11.02 -8.07
N LEU A 113 1.80 -10.50 -6.88
CA LEU A 113 2.79 -10.49 -5.80
C LEU A 113 2.58 -11.71 -4.90
N THR A 114 3.68 -12.28 -4.44
CA THR A 114 3.68 -13.36 -3.46
C THR A 114 4.44 -12.93 -2.20
N ASP A 115 4.26 -13.67 -1.12
CA ASP A 115 4.95 -13.40 0.13
C ASP A 115 6.47 -13.42 -0.05
N GLU A 116 7.15 -12.47 0.58
CA GLU A 116 8.60 -12.24 0.53
C GLU A 116 9.17 -11.93 -0.87
N GLU A 117 8.31 -11.74 -1.85
CA GLU A 117 8.75 -11.29 -3.18
C GLU A 117 9.37 -9.90 -3.12
N LYS A 118 10.44 -9.72 -3.91
CA LYS A 118 11.16 -8.45 -3.98
C LYS A 118 10.87 -7.74 -5.30
N VAL A 119 10.22 -6.60 -5.21
CA VAL A 119 10.12 -5.64 -6.30
C VAL A 119 11.36 -4.74 -6.25
N MET A 120 12.16 -4.75 -7.31
CA MET A 120 13.38 -3.94 -7.35
C MET A 120 13.10 -2.55 -7.89
N LEU A 121 13.31 -1.54 -7.05
CA LEU A 121 13.27 -0.14 -7.42
C LEU A 121 14.71 0.34 -7.66
N GLY A 122 15.21 0.21 -8.89
CA GLY A 122 16.64 0.39 -9.14
C GLY A 122 17.47 -0.58 -8.30
N GLN A 123 18.19 -0.04 -7.31
CA GLN A 123 18.97 -0.85 -6.35
C GLN A 123 18.27 -1.06 -4.99
N VAL A 124 17.09 -0.47 -4.81
CA VAL A 124 16.34 -0.55 -3.55
C VAL A 124 15.37 -1.72 -3.60
N PRO A 125 15.52 -2.73 -2.75
CA PRO A 125 14.53 -3.82 -2.65
C PRO A 125 13.32 -3.37 -1.85
N ILE A 126 12.13 -3.59 -2.39
CA ILE A 126 10.85 -3.49 -1.70
C ILE A 126 10.36 -4.91 -1.51
N VAL A 127 10.24 -5.35 -0.26
CA VAL A 127 9.80 -6.70 0.08
C VAL A 127 8.29 -6.69 0.31
N ALA A 128 7.56 -7.54 -0.40
CA ALA A 128 6.14 -7.75 -0.19
C ALA A 128 5.95 -8.73 0.99
N LEU A 129 5.43 -8.26 2.11
CA LEU A 129 5.06 -9.09 3.26
C LEU A 129 3.56 -9.37 3.17
N HIS A 130 3.16 -10.61 3.00
CA HIS A 130 1.73 -10.98 3.04
C HIS A 130 1.21 -10.81 4.47
N THR A 131 0.24 -9.92 4.65
CA THR A 131 -0.33 -9.53 5.94
C THR A 131 -1.88 -9.56 5.87
N PRO A 132 -2.47 -10.76 5.66
CA PRO A 132 -3.91 -10.90 5.49
C PRO A 132 -4.69 -10.54 6.75
N GLY A 133 -6.00 -10.29 6.56
CA GLY A 133 -6.95 -10.08 7.65
C GLY A 133 -7.81 -8.84 7.49
N HIS A 134 -7.29 -7.72 6.98
CA HIS A 134 -8.13 -6.63 6.48
C HIS A 134 -8.78 -7.04 5.14
N THR A 135 -7.98 -7.59 4.25
CA THR A 135 -8.41 -8.38 3.09
C THR A 135 -7.58 -9.66 3.00
N PRO A 136 -8.02 -10.68 2.22
CA PRO A 136 -7.25 -11.91 2.06
C PRO A 136 -5.89 -11.70 1.39
N GLY A 137 -5.79 -10.72 0.48
CA GLY A 137 -4.58 -10.40 -0.27
C GLY A 137 -3.82 -9.18 0.26
N SER A 138 -4.05 -8.75 1.50
CA SER A 138 -3.32 -7.61 2.08
C SER A 138 -1.81 -7.84 2.10
N ILE A 139 -1.06 -6.84 1.63
CA ILE A 139 0.41 -6.80 1.62
C ILE A 139 0.91 -5.56 2.34
N SER A 140 1.95 -5.72 3.14
CA SER A 140 2.75 -4.63 3.66
C SER A 140 4.08 -4.56 2.91
N PHE A 141 4.44 -3.39 2.36
CA PHE A 141 5.68 -3.21 1.59
C PHE A 141 6.80 -2.73 2.49
N TYR A 142 7.80 -3.58 2.71
CA TYR A 142 8.93 -3.31 3.60
C TYR A 142 10.20 -2.94 2.83
N LEU A 143 10.83 -1.83 3.23
CA LEU A 143 12.13 -1.36 2.75
C LEU A 143 13.17 -1.49 3.88
N PRO A 144 13.88 -2.63 3.95
CA PRO A 144 14.72 -2.95 5.10
C PRO A 144 15.87 -1.97 5.33
N ASN A 145 16.48 -1.46 4.26
CA ASN A 145 17.59 -0.52 4.35
C ASN A 145 17.20 0.87 4.88
N ASP A 146 15.93 1.23 4.72
CA ASP A 146 15.38 2.52 5.12
C ASP A 146 14.54 2.43 6.39
N LYS A 147 14.39 1.21 6.96
CA LYS A 147 13.51 0.92 8.09
C LYS A 147 12.14 1.54 7.91
N LEU A 148 11.52 1.24 6.78
CA LEU A 148 10.24 1.78 6.36
C LEU A 148 9.31 0.64 5.96
N VAL A 149 8.08 0.65 6.46
CA VAL A 149 7.01 -0.25 6.00
C VAL A 149 5.77 0.55 5.65
N LEU A 150 5.18 0.26 4.48
CA LEU A 150 3.88 0.78 4.07
C LEU A 150 2.87 -0.34 4.33
N ALA A 151 2.15 -0.21 5.44
CA ALA A 151 1.33 -1.30 5.98
C ALA A 151 -0.10 -1.34 5.39
N GLY A 152 -0.46 -0.40 4.52
CA GLY A 152 -1.84 -0.27 4.07
C GLY A 152 -2.79 -0.21 5.26
N ASP A 153 -3.88 -0.96 5.17
CA ASP A 153 -4.90 -1.04 6.20
C ASP A 153 -4.69 -2.21 7.18
N THR A 154 -3.46 -2.70 7.31
CA THR A 154 -3.13 -3.74 8.30
C THR A 154 -2.90 -3.11 9.67
N LEU A 155 -2.00 -2.11 9.79
CA LEU A 155 -1.62 -1.48 11.05
C LEU A 155 -1.77 0.04 10.97
N PHE A 156 -2.48 0.61 11.94
CA PHE A 156 -2.65 2.05 12.12
C PHE A 156 -2.06 2.53 13.44
N ARG A 157 -1.90 3.83 13.57
CA ARG A 157 -1.47 4.43 14.83
C ARG A 157 -2.50 4.19 15.94
N GLY A 158 -2.15 3.31 16.88
CA GLY A 158 -3.00 2.91 18.01
C GLY A 158 -4.21 2.07 17.62
N SER A 159 -4.26 1.54 16.38
CA SER A 159 -5.38 0.77 15.86
C SER A 159 -4.94 -0.25 14.81
N ILE A 160 -5.89 -1.02 14.29
CA ILE A 160 -5.73 -1.97 13.20
C ILE A 160 -6.81 -1.77 12.13
N GLY A 161 -6.63 -2.36 10.96
CA GLY A 161 -7.64 -2.38 9.92
C GLY A 161 -8.91 -3.07 10.38
N ARG A 162 -10.05 -2.62 9.86
CA ARG A 162 -11.33 -3.30 10.09
C ARG A 162 -11.35 -4.67 9.41
N THR A 163 -12.07 -5.60 10.03
CA THR A 163 -12.17 -6.99 9.56
C THR A 163 -13.61 -7.44 9.32
N ASP A 164 -14.54 -6.49 9.25
CA ASP A 164 -15.98 -6.73 9.09
C ASP A 164 -16.48 -6.53 7.64
N LEU A 165 -15.57 -6.26 6.70
CA LEU A 165 -15.84 -6.22 5.26
C LEU A 165 -15.56 -7.58 4.60
N TRP A 166 -15.78 -7.65 3.27
CA TRP A 166 -15.61 -8.88 2.50
C TRP A 166 -14.18 -9.45 2.61
N GLY A 167 -14.11 -10.68 3.11
CA GLY A 167 -12.84 -11.39 3.28
C GLY A 167 -12.03 -10.96 4.50
N GLY A 168 -12.60 -10.07 5.35
CA GLY A 168 -11.96 -9.67 6.59
C GLY A 168 -11.94 -10.80 7.62
N ASP A 169 -10.83 -10.91 8.38
CA ASP A 169 -10.58 -11.93 9.40
C ASP A 169 -9.76 -11.32 10.54
N TYR A 170 -10.34 -11.29 11.74
CA TYR A 170 -9.69 -10.69 12.91
C TYR A 170 -8.48 -11.51 13.39
N GLU A 171 -8.59 -12.83 13.38
CA GLU A 171 -7.48 -13.69 13.83
C GLU A 171 -6.30 -13.57 12.87
N ALA A 172 -6.58 -13.53 11.58
CA ALA A 172 -5.55 -13.37 10.55
C ALA A 172 -4.82 -12.01 10.63
N ILE A 173 -5.53 -10.90 10.88
CA ILE A 173 -4.88 -9.58 11.00
C ILE A 173 -4.04 -9.50 12.27
N GLU A 174 -4.51 -10.09 13.38
CA GLU A 174 -3.76 -10.16 14.63
C GLU A 174 -2.46 -10.95 14.44
N GLU A 175 -2.53 -12.13 13.81
CA GLU A 175 -1.36 -12.95 13.47
C GLU A 175 -0.41 -12.21 12.53
N SER A 176 -0.92 -11.59 11.46
CA SER A 176 -0.14 -10.78 10.53
C SER A 176 0.65 -9.68 11.22
N ILE A 177 0.03 -8.96 12.15
CA ILE A 177 0.70 -7.90 12.89
C ILE A 177 1.79 -8.48 13.81
N ARG A 178 1.49 -9.53 14.59
CA ARG A 178 2.44 -10.13 15.52
C ARG A 178 3.62 -10.80 14.83
N GLU A 179 3.33 -11.63 13.83
CA GLU A 179 4.32 -12.53 13.22
C GLU A 179 5.08 -11.87 12.06
N ARG A 180 4.54 -10.79 11.48
CA ARG A 180 5.18 -10.14 10.32
C ARG A 180 5.63 -8.71 10.62
N LEU A 181 4.78 -7.88 11.22
CA LEU A 181 5.12 -6.47 11.44
C LEU A 181 5.88 -6.27 12.75
N TYR A 182 5.47 -6.90 13.85
CA TYR A 182 6.14 -6.75 15.14
C TYR A 182 7.50 -7.48 15.23
N THR A 183 7.85 -8.28 14.25
CA THR A 183 9.21 -8.84 14.12
C THR A 183 10.21 -7.86 13.52
N LEU A 184 9.74 -6.76 12.91
CA LEU A 184 10.59 -5.70 12.40
C LEU A 184 11.26 -4.91 13.53
N ASP A 185 12.32 -4.19 13.17
CA ASP A 185 13.04 -3.30 14.10
C ASP A 185 12.08 -2.24 14.69
N ASP A 186 12.16 -1.97 15.98
CA ASP A 186 11.26 -1.04 16.69
C ASP A 186 11.27 0.37 16.10
N SER A 187 12.41 0.80 15.53
CA SER A 187 12.56 2.09 14.86
C SER A 187 12.03 2.09 13.41
N THR A 188 11.37 1.02 12.97
CA THR A 188 10.77 0.98 11.62
C THR A 188 9.56 1.91 11.57
N LEU A 189 9.64 2.90 10.68
CA LEU A 189 8.54 3.82 10.42
C LEU A 189 7.43 3.09 9.67
N VAL A 190 6.19 3.26 10.10
CA VAL A 190 4.98 2.69 9.49
C VAL A 190 4.20 3.78 8.80
N ILE A 191 4.09 3.71 7.48
CA ILE A 191 3.11 4.47 6.71
C ILE A 191 1.83 3.64 6.67
N THR A 192 0.78 4.20 7.24
CA THR A 192 -0.55 3.61 7.32
C THR A 192 -1.36 3.90 6.06
N GLY A 193 -2.35 3.08 5.73
CA GLY A 193 -3.25 3.36 4.60
C GLY A 193 -4.09 4.62 4.80
N HIS A 194 -4.39 4.97 6.06
CA HIS A 194 -5.12 6.20 6.43
C HIS A 194 -4.54 6.82 7.69
N GLY A 195 -4.68 8.16 7.80
CA GLY A 195 -4.28 8.91 9.00
C GLY A 195 -2.76 9.07 9.14
N PRO A 196 -2.27 9.29 10.38
CA PRO A 196 -0.87 9.60 10.62
C PRO A 196 0.01 8.35 10.63
N GLU A 197 1.28 8.52 10.25
CA GLU A 197 2.34 7.51 10.42
C GLU A 197 2.63 7.22 11.91
N THR A 198 3.22 6.04 12.16
CA THR A 198 3.64 5.56 13.48
C THR A 198 4.96 4.80 13.39
N GLU A 199 5.39 4.13 14.45
CA GLU A 199 6.58 3.29 14.51
C GLU A 199 6.23 1.92 15.10
N ILE A 200 6.91 0.88 14.67
CA ILE A 200 6.69 -0.49 15.15
C ILE A 200 6.81 -0.58 16.68
N GLY A 201 7.85 0.03 17.28
CA GLY A 201 8.04 0.00 18.73
C GLY A 201 6.91 0.68 19.49
N ILE A 202 6.36 1.78 18.94
CA ILE A 202 5.20 2.47 19.55
C ILE A 202 3.99 1.55 19.54
N GLU A 203 3.71 0.89 18.41
CA GLU A 203 2.54 0.03 18.29
C GLU A 203 2.65 -1.23 19.13
N LYS A 204 3.83 -1.83 19.27
CA LYS A 204 4.06 -2.96 20.19
C LYS A 204 3.64 -2.63 21.64
N GLU A 205 3.90 -1.41 22.08
CA GLU A 205 3.64 -0.99 23.45
C GLU A 205 2.21 -0.42 23.65
N MET A 206 1.73 0.35 22.68
CA MET A 206 0.58 1.24 22.85
C MET A 206 -0.65 0.82 22.05
N ASN A 207 -0.54 -0.10 21.07
CA ASN A 207 -1.69 -0.51 20.28
C ASN A 207 -2.76 -1.14 21.16
N GLN A 208 -4.01 -0.70 21.02
CA GLN A 208 -5.12 -1.14 21.87
C GLN A 208 -5.71 -2.50 21.47
N PHE A 209 -5.45 -2.93 20.25
CA PHE A 209 -5.99 -4.15 19.65
C PHE A 209 -5.00 -5.30 19.69
N VAL A 210 -3.75 -5.04 19.31
CA VAL A 210 -2.70 -6.05 19.22
C VAL A 210 -1.47 -5.56 19.97
N ARG A 211 -1.09 -6.24 21.04
CA ARG A 211 0.14 -5.99 21.80
C ARG A 211 1.14 -7.11 21.52
N ALA A 212 2.45 -6.77 21.58
CA ALA A 212 3.53 -7.75 21.45
C ALA A 212 3.56 -8.71 22.63
#